data_7a17611bed961164ecd599b8ad3d93ba
#
_entry.id   7a17611bed961164ecd599b8ad3d93ba
#
_cell.length_a   1.000
_cell.length_b   1.000
_cell.length_c   1.000
_cell.angle_alpha   90.00
_cell.angle_beta   90.00
_cell.angle_gamma   90.00
#
_symmetry.space_group_name_H-M   'P 1'
#
loop_
_entity.id
_entity.type
_entity.pdbx_description
1 polymer ?
#
loop_
_entity_poly.entity_id
_entity_poly.type
_entity_poly.pdbx_seq_one_letter_code
_entity_poly.pdbx_strand_id
1 'polypeptide(L)'
;MLKALTILIALTVARSLAFSSAQWLAERNDDGDMLRLRKAYAACMAQIDSPAENVSFPLETLPDGTVRSRLKARRAQMFIDTGFIWGEGIRVEQYGKDGKVESFLSADNCIVDRKTKTGWVEGDAMISYGKSVVKGRGVHFSVDREFIKIFSKSEIRTAGLKLDPAKSLDMGRSK
;
A
#
# COMPACT_ATOMS: atom_id res chain seq x y z
N MET A 1 -19.21 -5.75 -10.04
CA MET A 1 -18.58 -4.91 -9.00
C MET A 1 -17.90 -5.71 -7.87
N LEU A 2 -17.61 -6.99 -8.07
CA LEU A 2 -17.04 -7.91 -7.06
C LEU A 2 -15.55 -8.21 -7.30
N LYS A 3 -14.92 -7.59 -8.31
CA LYS A 3 -13.58 -7.98 -8.78
C LYS A 3 -12.40 -7.40 -7.97
N ALA A 4 -12.58 -6.26 -7.32
CA ALA A 4 -11.47 -5.61 -6.58
C ALA A 4 -11.24 -6.24 -5.19
N LEU A 5 -12.30 -6.69 -4.52
CA LEU A 5 -12.18 -7.33 -3.21
C LEU A 5 -11.54 -8.73 -3.30
N THR A 6 -11.74 -9.42 -4.41
CA THR A 6 -11.16 -10.76 -4.65
C THR A 6 -9.64 -10.71 -4.79
N ILE A 7 -9.07 -9.60 -5.24
CA ILE A 7 -7.63 -9.47 -5.46
C ILE A 7 -6.89 -9.29 -4.12
N LEU A 8 -7.46 -8.58 -3.16
CA LEU A 8 -6.79 -8.35 -1.87
C LEU A 8 -6.83 -9.57 -0.93
N ILE A 9 -7.88 -10.38 -1.00
CA ILE A 9 -8.05 -11.58 -0.18
C ILE A 9 -7.47 -12.83 -0.85
N ALA A 10 -7.47 -12.88 -2.18
CA ALA A 10 -6.91 -14.01 -2.95
C ALA A 10 -5.37 -14.10 -2.86
N LEU A 11 -4.67 -13.07 -2.40
CA LEU A 11 -3.22 -13.08 -2.20
C LEU A 11 -2.79 -13.84 -0.92
N THR A 12 -3.70 -14.22 -0.05
CA THR A 12 -3.36 -14.91 1.20
C THR A 12 -3.88 -16.34 1.33
N VAL A 13 -4.84 -16.77 0.47
CA VAL A 13 -5.40 -18.13 0.59
C VAL A 13 -5.66 -18.70 -0.79
N ALA A 14 -4.89 -19.68 -1.17
CA ALA A 14 -5.01 -20.57 -2.31
C ALA A 14 -4.38 -20.08 -3.64
N ARG A 15 -3.12 -20.40 -3.83
CA ARG A 15 -2.63 -20.96 -5.10
C ARG A 15 -1.40 -21.82 -4.87
N SER A 16 -1.60 -23.02 -4.41
CA SER A 16 -0.77 -24.15 -4.81
C SER A 16 -1.07 -24.44 -6.28
N LEU A 17 0.00 -24.61 -7.07
CA LEU A 17 0.06 -25.14 -8.43
C LEU A 17 -0.03 -24.11 -9.57
N ALA A 18 1.10 -23.99 -10.20
CA ALA A 18 1.47 -23.24 -11.40
C ALA A 18 1.98 -21.80 -11.15
N PHE A 19 3.10 -21.69 -10.48
CA PHE A 19 3.97 -20.51 -10.58
C PHE A 19 4.49 -20.45 -12.04
N SER A 20 3.93 -19.55 -12.84
CA SER A 20 4.51 -19.26 -14.15
C SER A 20 5.81 -18.50 -13.95
N SER A 21 6.79 -18.72 -14.81
CA SER A 21 8.07 -17.98 -14.79
C SER A 21 7.87 -16.46 -14.80
N ALA A 22 6.78 -15.97 -15.39
CA ALA A 22 6.41 -14.55 -15.40
C ALA A 22 5.97 -14.03 -14.03
N GLN A 23 5.24 -14.83 -13.24
CA GLN A 23 4.87 -14.44 -11.85
C GLN A 23 6.10 -14.37 -10.94
N TRP A 24 7.02 -15.33 -11.09
CA TRP A 24 8.28 -15.34 -10.32
C TRP A 24 9.18 -14.13 -10.65
N LEU A 25 9.25 -13.73 -11.92
CA LEU A 25 9.97 -12.53 -12.36
C LEU A 25 9.31 -11.24 -11.85
N ALA A 26 7.98 -11.19 -11.80
CA ALA A 26 7.24 -10.05 -11.26
C ALA A 26 7.47 -9.89 -9.74
N GLU A 27 7.41 -10.98 -8.97
CA GLU A 27 7.73 -10.95 -7.54
C GLU A 27 9.18 -10.54 -7.27
N ARG A 28 10.13 -11.02 -8.08
CA ARG A 28 11.54 -10.66 -7.96
C ARG A 28 11.79 -9.18 -8.27
N ASN A 29 11.07 -8.61 -9.23
CA ASN A 29 11.11 -7.18 -9.52
C ASN A 29 10.52 -6.35 -8.38
N ASP A 30 9.46 -6.82 -7.74
CA ASP A 30 8.84 -6.14 -6.60
C ASP A 30 9.77 -6.11 -5.38
N ASP A 31 10.53 -7.18 -5.12
CA ASP A 31 11.51 -7.20 -4.02
C ASP A 31 12.69 -6.27 -4.32
N GLY A 32 13.12 -6.15 -5.57
CA GLY A 32 14.14 -5.19 -6.00
C GLY A 32 13.67 -3.73 -5.84
N ASP A 33 12.42 -3.45 -6.20
CA ASP A 33 11.82 -2.11 -6.04
C ASP A 33 11.67 -1.74 -4.56
N MET A 34 11.19 -2.66 -3.73
CA MET A 34 11.11 -2.49 -2.28
C MET A 34 12.48 -2.19 -1.66
N LEU A 35 13.53 -2.92 -2.04
CA LEU A 35 14.88 -2.68 -1.53
C LEU A 35 15.41 -1.30 -1.95
N ARG A 36 15.13 -0.88 -3.19
CA ARG A 36 15.46 0.45 -3.71
C ARG A 36 14.77 1.54 -2.89
N LEU A 37 13.47 1.39 -2.62
CA LEU A 37 12.68 2.33 -1.83
C LEU A 37 13.17 2.42 -0.37
N ARG A 38 13.53 1.30 0.25
CA ARG A 38 14.10 1.31 1.62
C ARG A 38 15.45 2.03 1.68
N LYS A 39 16.32 1.83 0.69
CA LYS A 39 17.57 2.57 0.59
C LYS A 39 17.32 4.06 0.39
N ALA A 40 16.38 4.41 -0.48
CA ALA A 40 15.98 5.79 -0.72
C ALA A 40 15.40 6.44 0.55
N TYR A 41 14.57 5.71 1.32
CA TYR A 41 14.06 6.19 2.60
C TYR A 41 15.20 6.57 3.55
N ALA A 42 16.17 5.68 3.76
CA ALA A 42 17.31 5.96 4.63
C ALA A 42 18.15 7.16 4.14
N ALA A 43 18.37 7.27 2.84
CA ALA A 43 19.11 8.39 2.25
C ALA A 43 18.37 9.73 2.39
N CYS A 44 17.06 9.73 2.13
CA CYS A 44 16.23 10.93 2.29
C CYS A 44 16.12 11.38 3.75
N MET A 45 15.98 10.45 4.69
CA MET A 45 15.94 10.77 6.12
C MET A 45 17.16 11.56 6.60
N ALA A 46 18.34 11.28 6.04
CA ALA A 46 19.59 12.00 6.37
C ALA A 46 19.65 13.42 5.75
N GLN A 47 18.73 13.77 4.85
CA GLN A 47 18.73 15.02 4.09
C GLN A 47 17.48 15.87 4.33
N ILE A 48 16.64 15.48 5.30
CA ILE A 48 15.46 16.28 5.66
C ILE A 48 15.96 17.55 6.39
N ASP A 49 15.65 18.71 5.82
CA ASP A 49 16.05 20.00 6.36
C ASP A 49 14.88 20.96 6.53
N SER A 50 14.03 21.13 5.53
CA SER A 50 12.95 22.11 5.48
C SER A 50 11.65 21.49 4.91
N PRO A 51 11.04 20.52 5.61
CA PRO A 51 9.83 19.88 5.12
C PRO A 51 8.65 20.86 5.13
N ALA A 52 7.87 20.85 4.06
CA ALA A 52 6.61 21.56 3.98
C ALA A 52 5.56 20.95 4.92
N GLU A 53 4.70 21.77 5.51
CA GLU A 53 3.64 21.32 6.41
C GLU A 53 2.28 21.24 5.70
N ASN A 54 1.43 20.33 6.17
CA ASN A 54 0.04 20.15 5.69
C ASN A 54 -0.05 19.98 4.17
N VAL A 55 0.81 19.13 3.64
CA VAL A 55 0.97 18.91 2.20
C VAL A 55 -0.15 18.03 1.66
N SER A 56 -0.65 18.38 0.48
CA SER A 56 -1.62 17.57 -0.25
C SER A 56 -1.36 17.68 -1.75
N PHE A 57 -1.09 16.55 -2.42
CA PHE A 57 -0.91 16.55 -3.86
C PHE A 57 -1.44 15.27 -4.51
N PRO A 58 -1.89 15.34 -5.78
CA PRO A 58 -2.37 14.18 -6.50
C PRO A 58 -1.20 13.26 -6.85
N LEU A 59 -1.38 11.95 -6.63
CA LEU A 59 -0.49 10.91 -7.15
C LEU A 59 -0.94 10.44 -8.52
N GLU A 60 -2.25 10.42 -8.74
CA GLU A 60 -2.85 10.05 -10.02
C GLU A 60 -3.99 11.00 -10.35
N THR A 61 -3.95 11.51 -11.60
CA THR A 61 -5.02 12.33 -12.18
C THR A 61 -5.41 11.71 -13.51
N LEU A 62 -6.69 11.49 -13.72
CA LEU A 62 -7.24 10.98 -14.97
C LEU A 62 -7.18 12.07 -16.08
N PRO A 63 -7.30 11.70 -17.38
CA PRO A 63 -7.28 12.63 -18.48
C PRO A 63 -8.35 13.74 -18.41
N ASP A 64 -9.47 13.47 -17.74
CA ASP A 64 -10.55 14.43 -17.51
C ASP A 64 -10.27 15.42 -16.35
N GLY A 65 -9.08 15.33 -15.73
CA GLY A 65 -8.70 16.16 -14.58
C GLY A 65 -9.15 15.60 -13.22
N THR A 66 -9.90 14.51 -13.19
CA THR A 66 -10.35 13.89 -11.94
C THR A 66 -9.18 13.27 -11.19
N VAL A 67 -9.01 13.62 -9.92
CA VAL A 67 -8.00 13.04 -9.06
C VAL A 67 -8.47 11.65 -8.59
N ARG A 68 -7.74 10.61 -8.99
CA ARG A 68 -8.01 9.23 -8.60
C ARG A 68 -7.30 8.81 -7.31
N SER A 69 -6.10 9.34 -7.09
CA SER A 69 -5.39 9.12 -5.85
C SER A 69 -4.66 10.36 -5.38
N ARG A 70 -4.55 10.52 -4.07
CA ARG A 70 -3.95 11.69 -3.42
C ARG A 70 -3.11 11.29 -2.22
N LEU A 71 -1.95 11.89 -2.09
CA LEU A 71 -1.16 11.84 -0.88
C LEU A 71 -1.44 13.10 -0.06
N LYS A 72 -1.70 12.89 1.21
CA LYS A 72 -1.72 13.92 2.26
C LYS A 72 -0.63 13.59 3.27
N ALA A 73 0.04 14.61 3.79
CA ALA A 73 1.06 14.45 4.81
C ALA A 73 1.05 15.63 5.77
N ARG A 74 1.29 15.37 7.05
CA ARG A 74 1.49 16.43 8.04
C ARG A 74 2.76 17.22 7.71
N ARG A 75 3.82 16.52 7.33
CA ARG A 75 5.08 17.10 6.84
C ARG A 75 5.56 16.29 5.63
N ALA A 76 6.08 16.96 4.62
CA ALA A 76 6.67 16.27 3.47
C ALA A 76 7.81 17.09 2.88
N GLN A 77 8.77 16.38 2.29
CA GLN A 77 9.85 16.97 1.53
C GLN A 77 10.01 16.24 0.20
N MET A 78 10.04 17.01 -0.89
CA MET A 78 10.31 16.48 -2.22
C MET A 78 11.79 16.63 -2.54
N PHE A 79 12.41 15.55 -2.99
CA PHE A 79 13.78 15.51 -3.48
C PHE A 79 13.74 15.56 -5.01
N ILE A 80 13.90 16.76 -5.56
CA ILE A 80 13.66 17.07 -6.99
C ILE A 80 14.55 16.21 -7.87
N ASP A 81 15.83 16.06 -7.51
CA ASP A 81 16.83 15.34 -8.30
C ASP A 81 16.51 13.87 -8.48
N THR A 82 15.98 13.24 -7.43
CA THR A 82 15.65 11.82 -7.42
C THR A 82 14.19 11.52 -7.76
N GLY A 83 13.30 12.48 -7.54
CA GLY A 83 11.86 12.32 -7.69
C GLY A 83 11.18 11.63 -6.50
N PHE A 84 11.91 11.43 -5.40
CA PHE A 84 11.33 10.89 -4.19
C PHE A 84 10.59 11.97 -3.38
N ILE A 85 9.58 11.52 -2.65
CA ILE A 85 8.87 12.33 -1.66
C ILE A 85 8.91 11.55 -0.35
N TRP A 86 9.52 12.13 0.65
CA TRP A 86 9.36 11.69 2.03
C TRP A 86 8.14 12.35 2.65
N GLY A 87 7.41 11.61 3.48
CA GLY A 87 6.26 12.12 4.21
C GLY A 87 6.16 11.55 5.62
N GLU A 88 5.69 12.40 6.54
CA GLU A 88 5.37 12.09 7.92
C GLU A 88 3.89 12.34 8.18
N GLY A 89 3.24 11.45 8.98
CA GLY A 89 1.80 11.51 9.21
C GLY A 89 1.03 11.42 7.90
N ILE A 90 1.36 10.40 7.11
CA ILE A 90 0.86 10.27 5.73
C ILE A 90 -0.49 9.59 5.66
N ARG A 91 -1.23 9.96 4.62
CA ARG A 91 -2.44 9.28 4.19
C ARG A 91 -2.50 9.28 2.66
N VAL A 92 -2.45 8.11 2.06
CA VAL A 92 -2.69 7.91 0.63
C VAL A 92 -4.14 7.51 0.45
N GLU A 93 -4.92 8.31 -0.26
CA GLU A 93 -6.34 8.09 -0.50
C GLU A 93 -6.57 7.69 -1.95
N GLN A 94 -7.47 6.74 -2.16
CA GLN A 94 -8.04 6.43 -3.47
C GLN A 94 -9.52 6.83 -3.48
N TYR A 95 -9.92 7.46 -4.56
CA TYR A 95 -11.25 7.99 -4.74
C TYR A 95 -12.03 7.13 -5.76
N GLY A 96 -13.27 6.84 -5.43
CA GLY A 96 -14.21 6.22 -6.33
C GLY A 96 -14.73 7.21 -7.40
N LYS A 97 -15.54 6.69 -8.29
CA LYS A 97 -16.17 7.48 -9.36
C LYS A 97 -17.10 8.58 -8.84
N ASP A 98 -17.60 8.42 -7.63
CA ASP A 98 -18.46 9.39 -6.93
C ASP A 98 -17.65 10.45 -6.15
N GLY A 99 -16.31 10.45 -6.27
CA GLY A 99 -15.43 11.38 -5.59
C GLY A 99 -15.23 11.09 -4.10
N LYS A 100 -15.79 10.01 -3.58
CA LYS A 100 -15.60 9.60 -2.19
C LYS A 100 -14.36 8.72 -2.03
N VAL A 101 -13.76 8.78 -0.84
CA VAL A 101 -12.65 7.89 -0.48
C VAL A 101 -13.16 6.46 -0.37
N GLU A 102 -12.72 5.59 -1.27
CA GLU A 102 -13.01 4.15 -1.24
C GLU A 102 -12.01 3.38 -0.39
N SER A 103 -10.75 3.81 -0.45
CA SER A 103 -9.67 3.20 0.33
C SER A 103 -8.64 4.22 0.76
N PHE A 104 -7.93 3.92 1.82
CA PHE A 104 -6.76 4.69 2.21
C PHE A 104 -5.71 3.82 2.89
N LEU A 105 -4.47 4.24 2.77
CA LEU A 105 -3.33 3.79 3.58
C LEU A 105 -2.90 4.97 4.44
N SER A 106 -2.74 4.76 5.74
CA SER A 106 -2.14 5.75 6.64
C SER A 106 -0.97 5.14 7.41
N ALA A 107 0.05 5.95 7.64
CA ALA A 107 1.26 5.55 8.35
C ALA A 107 1.99 6.78 8.91
N ASP A 108 2.90 6.52 9.85
CA ASP A 108 3.69 7.60 10.44
C ASP A 108 4.70 8.16 9.45
N ASN A 109 5.38 7.30 8.71
CA ASN A 109 6.43 7.71 7.76
C ASN A 109 6.39 6.88 6.49
N CYS A 110 6.63 7.53 5.36
CA CYS A 110 6.83 6.82 4.10
C CYS A 110 7.81 7.56 3.17
N ILE A 111 8.20 6.81 2.13
CA ILE A 111 8.79 7.38 0.91
C ILE A 111 7.97 6.94 -0.30
N VAL A 112 7.78 7.85 -1.24
CA VAL A 112 7.07 7.60 -2.50
C VAL A 112 7.97 8.01 -3.66
N ASP A 113 8.10 7.16 -4.64
CA ASP A 113 8.69 7.48 -5.92
C ASP A 113 7.58 7.98 -6.86
N ARG A 114 7.65 9.26 -7.24
CA ARG A 114 6.66 9.89 -8.14
C ARG A 114 6.64 9.28 -9.54
N LYS A 115 7.79 8.79 -10.01
CA LYS A 115 7.93 8.27 -11.37
C LYS A 115 7.27 6.91 -11.52
N THR A 116 7.51 6.04 -10.53
CA THR A 116 6.97 4.67 -10.54
C THR A 116 5.66 4.54 -9.77
N LYS A 117 5.26 5.60 -9.03
CA LYS A 117 4.09 5.63 -8.14
C LYS A 117 4.08 4.46 -7.15
N THR A 118 5.27 4.04 -6.74
CA THR A 118 5.48 3.04 -5.71
C THR A 118 5.95 3.69 -4.42
N GLY A 119 5.70 3.05 -3.28
CA GLY A 119 6.11 3.59 -2.01
C GLY A 119 6.44 2.53 -0.98
N TRP A 120 7.23 2.95 0.01
CA TRP A 120 7.61 2.18 1.17
C TRP A 120 7.21 2.90 2.46
N VAL A 121 6.53 2.18 3.34
CA VAL A 121 6.25 2.60 4.71
C VAL A 121 7.23 1.88 5.64
N GLU A 122 8.01 2.65 6.37
CA GLU A 122 8.85 2.12 7.45
C GLU A 122 8.07 2.21 8.76
N GLY A 123 7.72 1.09 9.35
CA GLY A 123 6.94 1.08 10.59
C GLY A 123 5.50 0.64 10.41
N ASP A 124 4.63 1.08 11.33
CA ASP A 124 3.25 0.64 11.38
C ASP A 124 2.39 1.37 10.33
N ALA A 125 1.48 0.63 9.73
CA ALA A 125 0.53 1.14 8.75
C ALA A 125 -0.87 0.60 8.99
N MET A 126 -1.86 1.38 8.61
CA MET A 126 -3.27 1.01 8.58
C MET A 126 -3.83 1.23 7.19
N ILE A 127 -4.45 0.20 6.64
CA ILE A 127 -5.10 0.21 5.33
C ILE A 127 -6.59 -0.01 5.56
N SER A 128 -7.41 0.87 5.01
CA SER A 128 -8.86 0.73 5.04
C SER A 128 -9.38 0.57 3.62
N TYR A 129 -10.24 -0.41 3.41
CA TYR A 129 -10.93 -0.65 2.14
C TYR A 129 -12.36 -1.11 2.41
N GLY A 130 -13.33 -0.29 2.03
CA GLY A 130 -14.74 -0.53 2.32
C GLY A 130 -14.99 -0.74 3.81
N LYS A 131 -15.41 -1.95 4.20
CA LYS A 131 -15.65 -2.33 5.61
C LYS A 131 -14.48 -3.05 6.28
N SER A 132 -13.37 -3.20 5.57
CA SER A 132 -12.21 -3.93 6.06
C SER A 132 -11.10 -2.98 6.47
N VAL A 133 -10.42 -3.31 7.56
CA VAL A 133 -9.22 -2.62 8.04
C VAL A 133 -8.12 -3.65 8.20
N VAL A 134 -6.98 -3.37 7.60
CA VAL A 134 -5.76 -4.17 7.72
C VAL A 134 -4.71 -3.31 8.42
N LYS A 135 -4.09 -3.84 9.46
CA LYS A 135 -2.94 -3.24 10.11
C LYS A 135 -1.72 -4.10 9.85
N GLY A 136 -0.58 -3.48 9.72
CA GLY A 136 0.66 -4.21 9.50
C GLY A 136 1.88 -3.33 9.65
N ARG A 137 3.05 -3.92 9.52
CA ARG A 137 4.32 -3.22 9.63
C ARG A 137 5.20 -3.50 8.43
N GLY A 138 5.83 -2.43 7.92
CA GLY A 138 6.59 -2.49 6.68
C GLY A 138 5.66 -2.74 5.50
N VAL A 139 5.31 -1.71 4.76
CA VAL A 139 4.36 -1.84 3.65
C VAL A 139 5.00 -1.33 2.36
N HIS A 140 5.04 -2.19 1.35
CA HIS A 140 5.34 -1.82 -0.03
C HIS A 140 4.03 -1.70 -0.79
N PHE A 141 3.82 -0.61 -1.48
CA PHE A 141 2.61 -0.37 -2.26
C PHE A 141 2.91 0.21 -3.64
N SER A 142 2.01 -0.03 -4.57
CA SER A 142 2.00 0.59 -5.89
C SER A 142 0.61 1.10 -6.21
N VAL A 143 0.52 2.37 -6.58
CA VAL A 143 -0.75 3.01 -6.96
C VAL A 143 -1.18 2.50 -8.34
N ASP A 144 -0.29 2.51 -9.33
CA ASP A 144 -0.62 2.10 -10.70
C ASP A 144 -0.94 0.61 -10.83
N ARG A 145 -0.23 -0.24 -10.07
CA ARG A 145 -0.45 -1.70 -10.09
C ARG A 145 -1.50 -2.16 -9.07
N GLU A 146 -2.04 -1.24 -8.29
CA GLU A 146 -3.09 -1.47 -7.28
C GLU A 146 -2.74 -2.62 -6.32
N PHE A 147 -1.48 -2.70 -5.84
CA PHE A 147 -1.08 -3.71 -4.87
C PHE A 147 -0.55 -3.10 -3.58
N ILE A 148 -0.69 -3.87 -2.51
CA ILE A 148 -0.12 -3.60 -1.20
C ILE A 148 0.45 -4.91 -0.65
N LYS A 149 1.73 -4.90 -0.27
CA LYS A 149 2.43 -6.02 0.36
C LYS A 149 2.84 -5.63 1.77
N ILE A 150 2.43 -6.43 2.76
CA ILE A 150 2.72 -6.20 4.18
C ILE A 150 3.74 -7.25 4.62
N PHE A 151 4.82 -6.83 5.28
CA PHE A 151 5.94 -7.71 5.60
C PHE A 151 5.89 -8.33 6.98
N SER A 152 5.20 -7.69 7.94
CA SER A 152 5.10 -8.26 9.29
C SER A 152 3.89 -7.75 10.07
N LYS A 153 3.50 -8.48 11.13
CA LYS A 153 2.44 -8.12 12.08
C LYS A 153 1.11 -7.74 11.42
N SER A 154 0.66 -8.54 10.44
CA SER A 154 -0.62 -8.27 9.78
C SER A 154 -1.80 -8.71 10.65
N GLU A 155 -2.74 -7.79 10.87
CA GLU A 155 -4.05 -8.04 11.50
C GLU A 155 -5.14 -7.56 10.55
N ILE A 156 -6.12 -8.42 10.27
CA ILE A 156 -7.25 -8.08 9.40
C ILE A 156 -8.52 -8.06 10.24
N ARG A 157 -9.25 -6.94 10.21
CA ARG A 157 -10.57 -6.80 10.80
C ARG A 157 -11.57 -6.44 9.71
N THR A 158 -12.64 -7.22 9.60
CA THR A 158 -13.73 -6.95 8.66
C THR A 158 -15.05 -6.82 9.43
N ALA A 159 -15.72 -5.70 9.31
CA ALA A 159 -17.00 -5.49 9.95
C ALA A 159 -18.07 -6.40 9.30
N GLY A 160 -18.71 -7.26 10.11
CA GLY A 160 -19.78 -8.17 9.66
C GLY A 160 -19.35 -9.60 9.38
N LEU A 161 -18.06 -9.95 9.41
CA LEU A 161 -17.62 -11.34 9.45
C LEU A 161 -17.60 -11.82 10.92
N LYS A 162 -18.65 -12.49 11.35
CA LYS A 162 -18.57 -13.40 12.49
C LYS A 162 -17.75 -14.60 12.03
N LEU A 163 -16.45 -14.57 12.25
CA LEU A 163 -15.63 -15.76 12.15
C LEU A 163 -16.07 -16.68 13.30
N ASP A 164 -16.76 -17.76 12.96
CA ASP A 164 -17.04 -18.83 13.91
C ASP A 164 -15.70 -19.56 14.17
N PRO A 165 -15.10 -19.42 15.36
CA PRO A 165 -13.78 -20.00 15.65
C PRO A 165 -13.80 -21.53 15.57
N ALA A 166 -14.98 -22.17 15.59
CA ALA A 166 -15.11 -23.63 15.48
C ALA A 166 -14.94 -24.15 14.04
N LYS A 167 -15.12 -23.32 12.99
CA LYS A 167 -14.98 -23.74 11.59
C LYS A 167 -13.58 -23.58 11.01
N SER A 168 -12.68 -22.88 11.68
CA SER A 168 -11.31 -22.68 11.20
C SER A 168 -10.36 -23.85 11.50
N LEU A 169 -10.77 -24.83 12.32
CA LEU A 169 -9.93 -25.94 12.75
C LEU A 169 -10.12 -27.25 11.97
N ASP A 170 -11.07 -27.32 11.03
CA ASP A 170 -11.42 -28.57 10.35
C ASP A 170 -10.86 -28.71 8.91
N MET A 171 -10.01 -27.82 8.44
CA MET A 171 -9.36 -27.91 7.12
C MET A 171 -7.97 -28.57 7.13
N GLY A 172 -7.61 -29.27 8.21
CA GLY A 172 -6.28 -29.89 8.38
C GLY A 172 -6.25 -31.40 8.59
N ARG A 173 -7.39 -32.13 8.47
CA ARG A 173 -7.40 -33.59 8.59
C ARG A 173 -8.16 -34.23 7.43
N SER A 174 -7.50 -34.40 6.33
CA SER A 174 -7.85 -35.41 5.33
C SER A 174 -6.71 -36.43 5.29
N LYS A 175 -7.10 -37.70 5.53
CA LYS A 175 -6.24 -38.88 5.51
C LYS A 175 -5.65 -39.11 4.13
#